data_67900be338901bc49309e1dd3f666e4e
#
_entry.id   67900be338901bc49309e1dd3f666e4e
#
_cell.length_a   1.000
_cell.length_b   1.000
_cell.length_c   1.000
_cell.angle_alpha   90.00
_cell.angle_beta   90.00
_cell.angle_gamma   90.00
#
_symmetry.space_group_name_H-M   'P 1'
#
loop_
_entity.id
_entity.type
_entity.pdbx_description
1 polymer ?
#
loop_
_entity_poly.entity_id
_entity_poly.type
_entity_poly.pdbx_seq_one_letter_code
_entity_poly.pdbx_strand_id
1 'polypeptide(L)'
;MKRLLLNSFLASTLLYSGCETFQTGPDEYPIVAPAPLNEELNRLPELDGEPIYLGVSDFKDLTGQRKQSDNYASFSAAVTQGAEAWLIESLLEANGWFKVLERGQLDSIMRERAVVQQTRQDFTDDDETGLKPMLFAGLLVHGGIISYDTNTVSGGVGAAYLGIGAHEQHRKDVVTVSIRLVSTLTSEILLSST
;
A
#
# COMPACT_ATOMS: atom_id res chain seq x y z
N MET A 1 6.41 19.56 68.51
CA MET A 1 7.18 20.07 67.36
C MET A 1 7.75 18.95 66.44
N LYS A 2 8.33 17.88 66.91
CA LYS A 2 8.88 16.81 66.03
C LYS A 2 7.87 16.10 65.12
N ARG A 3 6.61 15.89 65.59
CA ARG A 3 5.56 15.22 64.75
C ARG A 3 5.00 16.10 63.64
N LEU A 4 4.98 17.41 63.80
CA LEU A 4 4.54 18.33 62.76
C LEU A 4 5.53 18.43 61.61
N LEU A 5 6.82 18.40 61.92
CA LEU A 5 7.88 18.45 60.92
C LEU A 5 7.94 17.17 60.07
N LEU A 6 7.64 16.02 60.68
CA LEU A 6 7.63 14.73 59.98
C LEU A 6 6.48 14.61 58.99
N ASN A 7 5.30 15.11 59.33
CA ASN A 7 4.12 15.12 58.43
C ASN A 7 4.28 16.12 57.29
N SER A 8 4.98 17.24 57.52
CA SER A 8 5.27 18.23 56.47
C SER A 8 6.27 17.67 55.45
N PHE A 9 7.25 16.87 55.90
CA PHE A 9 8.21 16.25 55.01
C PHE A 9 7.60 15.12 54.16
N LEU A 10 6.67 14.34 54.74
CA LEU A 10 5.97 13.26 54.02
C LEU A 10 5.00 13.83 52.96
N ALA A 11 4.37 14.98 53.22
CA ALA A 11 3.47 15.64 52.26
C ALA A 11 4.26 16.27 51.10
N SER A 12 5.52 16.73 51.35
CA SER A 12 6.35 17.33 50.31
C SER A 12 6.89 16.29 49.31
N THR A 13 7.15 15.04 49.75
CA THR A 13 7.64 13.98 48.84
C THR A 13 6.58 13.42 47.93
N LEU A 14 5.30 13.52 48.29
CA LEU A 14 4.17 13.09 47.45
C LEU A 14 3.90 14.07 46.30
N LEU A 15 4.38 15.30 46.35
CA LEU A 15 4.16 16.29 45.29
C LEU A 15 5.21 16.23 44.18
N TYR A 16 6.32 15.50 44.35
CA TYR A 16 7.39 15.39 43.35
C TYR A 16 7.30 14.17 42.44
N SER A 17 6.37 13.23 42.68
CA SER A 17 6.22 12.01 41.90
C SER A 17 5.19 12.10 40.76
N GLY A 18 4.85 13.29 40.29
CA GLY A 18 3.74 13.51 39.36
C GLY A 18 4.07 14.23 38.06
N CYS A 19 5.30 14.14 37.55
CA CYS A 19 5.59 14.60 36.19
C CYS A 19 6.47 13.56 35.49
N GLU A 20 5.93 12.39 35.23
CA GLU A 20 6.36 11.68 34.03
C GLU A 20 5.78 12.46 32.86
N THR A 21 6.65 13.17 32.17
CA THR A 21 6.33 13.74 30.86
C THR A 21 5.87 12.58 29.96
N PHE A 22 4.60 12.57 29.63
CA PHE A 22 4.10 11.77 28.50
C PHE A 22 4.90 12.24 27.28
N GLN A 23 5.95 11.53 26.94
CA GLN A 23 6.59 11.67 25.64
C GLN A 23 5.62 11.13 24.60
N THR A 24 4.75 12.01 24.11
CA THR A 24 3.86 11.73 23.00
C THR A 24 4.56 12.06 21.69
N GLY A 25 5.54 11.25 21.34
CA GLY A 25 6.19 11.32 20.04
C GLY A 25 7.01 10.06 19.82
N PRO A 26 7.05 9.50 18.64
CA PRO A 26 8.00 8.45 18.36
C PRO A 26 9.41 9.03 18.50
N ASP A 27 10.20 8.49 19.43
CA ASP A 27 11.62 8.82 19.59
C ASP A 27 12.45 8.36 18.37
N GLU A 28 11.84 7.66 17.47
CA GLU A 28 12.42 7.18 16.22
C GLU A 28 11.76 7.84 15.01
N TYR A 29 12.58 8.29 14.06
CA TYR A 29 12.09 8.68 12.76
C TYR A 29 11.32 7.50 12.13
N PRO A 30 10.18 7.74 11.44
CA PRO A 30 9.46 6.68 10.79
C PRO A 30 10.38 5.96 9.79
N ILE A 31 10.67 4.71 10.10
CA ILE A 31 11.42 3.83 9.20
C ILE A 31 10.41 3.21 8.24
N VAL A 32 10.63 3.37 6.95
CA VAL A 32 9.88 2.62 5.94
C VAL A 32 10.37 1.17 6.03
N ALA A 33 9.62 0.35 6.75
CA ALA A 33 9.87 -1.09 6.75
C ALA A 33 9.48 -1.64 5.36
N PRO A 34 10.29 -2.53 4.77
CA PRO A 34 9.87 -3.25 3.58
C PRO A 34 8.56 -4.00 3.86
N ALA A 35 7.66 -4.01 2.89
CA ALA A 35 6.41 -4.74 3.04
C ALA A 35 6.72 -6.24 3.31
N PRO A 36 6.08 -6.88 4.30
CA PRO A 36 6.34 -8.28 4.62
C PRO A 36 6.18 -9.23 3.43
N LEU A 37 5.30 -8.87 2.49
CA LEU A 37 5.07 -9.62 1.26
C LEU A 37 6.31 -9.65 0.35
N ASN A 38 7.08 -8.57 0.29
CA ASN A 38 8.30 -8.50 -0.51
C ASN A 38 9.36 -9.47 0.00
N GLU A 39 9.44 -9.69 1.32
CA GLU A 39 10.35 -10.70 1.88
C GLU A 39 9.96 -12.13 1.47
N GLU A 40 8.68 -12.45 1.40
CA GLU A 40 8.21 -13.76 0.95
C GLU A 40 8.47 -13.96 -0.56
N LEU A 41 8.23 -12.95 -1.37
CA LEU A 41 8.50 -12.99 -2.82
C LEU A 41 9.99 -13.14 -3.12
N ASN A 42 10.85 -12.48 -2.35
CA ASN A 42 12.31 -12.60 -2.47
C ASN A 42 12.84 -13.97 -2.01
N ARG A 43 12.06 -14.74 -1.23
CA ARG A 43 12.40 -16.12 -0.84
C ARG A 43 11.96 -17.17 -1.86
N LEU A 44 11.27 -16.76 -2.93
CA LEU A 44 10.96 -17.69 -4.00
C LEU A 44 12.27 -18.25 -4.59
N PRO A 45 12.31 -19.56 -4.93
CA PRO A 45 13.46 -20.12 -5.58
C PRO A 45 13.69 -19.42 -6.92
N GLU A 46 14.93 -19.39 -7.38
CA GLU A 46 15.22 -18.92 -8.74
C GLU A 46 14.40 -19.69 -9.77
N LEU A 47 13.85 -18.98 -10.74
CA LEU A 47 13.10 -19.61 -11.82
C LEU A 47 14.08 -20.37 -12.72
N ASP A 48 13.89 -21.69 -12.84
CA ASP A 48 14.59 -22.50 -13.82
C ASP A 48 13.87 -22.39 -15.17
N GLY A 49 14.22 -21.36 -15.95
CA GLY A 49 13.61 -21.11 -17.25
C GLY A 49 13.46 -19.64 -17.60
N GLU A 50 12.66 -19.38 -18.63
CA GLU A 50 12.35 -18.03 -19.10
C GLU A 50 11.32 -17.35 -18.17
N PRO A 51 11.49 -16.06 -17.87
CA PRO A 51 10.55 -15.32 -17.04
C PRO A 51 9.17 -15.24 -17.71
N ILE A 52 8.15 -15.23 -16.89
CA ILE A 52 6.75 -15.12 -17.33
C ILE A 52 6.46 -13.66 -17.68
N TYR A 53 6.13 -13.41 -18.95
CA TYR A 53 5.72 -12.08 -19.41
C TYR A 53 4.26 -11.82 -19.06
N LEU A 54 4.02 -10.86 -18.19
CA LEU A 54 2.67 -10.48 -17.78
C LEU A 54 2.47 -8.96 -17.84
N GLY A 55 1.21 -8.55 -17.98
CA GLY A 55 0.78 -7.16 -17.84
C GLY A 55 -0.18 -7.01 -16.68
N VAL A 56 -0.12 -5.90 -15.98
CA VAL A 56 -1.16 -5.49 -15.02
C VAL A 56 -2.12 -4.57 -15.74
N SER A 57 -3.42 -4.78 -15.57
CA SER A 57 -4.47 -3.98 -16.19
C SER A 57 -5.64 -3.84 -15.24
N ASP A 58 -6.19 -2.63 -15.16
CA ASP A 58 -7.40 -2.31 -14.39
C ASP A 58 -7.38 -2.75 -12.92
N PHE A 59 -6.28 -2.47 -12.22
CA PHE A 59 -6.18 -2.73 -10.80
C PHE A 59 -6.53 -1.47 -9.98
N LYS A 60 -7.80 -1.30 -9.65
CA LYS A 60 -8.36 -0.06 -9.09
C LYS A 60 -9.08 -0.28 -7.76
N ASP A 61 -9.35 0.84 -7.09
CA ASP A 61 -10.31 0.87 -5.98
C ASP A 61 -11.74 0.78 -6.53
N LEU A 62 -12.41 -0.32 -6.23
CA LEU A 62 -13.81 -0.59 -6.60
C LEU A 62 -14.76 -0.38 -5.42
N THR A 63 -14.27 0.01 -4.23
CA THR A 63 -15.09 0.21 -3.05
C THR A 63 -15.89 1.50 -3.09
N GLY A 64 -15.35 2.54 -3.74
CA GLY A 64 -15.92 3.89 -3.74
C GLY A 64 -15.96 4.56 -2.34
N GLN A 65 -15.31 3.96 -1.36
CA GLN A 65 -15.35 4.41 0.03
C GLN A 65 -14.49 5.66 0.24
N ARG A 66 -15.01 6.58 1.04
CA ARG A 66 -14.33 7.81 1.45
C ARG A 66 -14.03 7.81 2.93
N LYS A 67 -12.96 8.51 3.33
CA LYS A 67 -12.62 8.67 4.74
C LYS A 67 -13.75 9.38 5.46
N GLN A 68 -14.14 8.84 6.63
CA GLN A 68 -15.04 9.53 7.54
C GLN A 68 -14.33 10.75 8.14
N SER A 69 -15.03 11.87 8.22
CA SER A 69 -14.55 13.10 8.84
C SER A 69 -15.66 13.66 9.72
N ASP A 70 -15.33 14.00 10.94
CA ASP A 70 -16.25 14.59 11.89
C ASP A 70 -16.57 16.06 11.57
N ASN A 71 -15.74 16.71 10.76
CA ASN A 71 -15.83 18.11 10.38
C ASN A 71 -15.82 18.25 8.84
N TYR A 72 -16.99 18.32 8.21
CA TYR A 72 -17.19 18.50 6.77
C TYR A 72 -16.90 17.26 5.90
N ALA A 73 -17.47 17.24 4.71
CA ALA A 73 -17.34 16.13 3.77
C ALA A 73 -15.87 15.84 3.42
N SER A 74 -15.39 14.66 3.78
CA SER A 74 -14.08 14.19 3.35
C SER A 74 -14.14 13.69 1.91
N PHE A 75 -13.36 14.32 1.02
CA PHE A 75 -13.23 13.92 -0.38
C PHE A 75 -12.13 12.89 -0.61
N SER A 76 -11.35 12.57 0.43
CA SER A 76 -10.26 11.59 0.34
C SER A 76 -10.82 10.17 0.27
N ALA A 77 -10.25 9.34 -0.63
CA ALA A 77 -10.53 7.91 -0.66
C ALA A 77 -10.10 7.24 0.65
N ALA A 78 -10.86 6.23 1.09
CA ALA A 78 -10.54 5.49 2.29
C ALA A 78 -9.38 4.52 2.08
N VAL A 79 -9.28 3.97 0.87
CA VAL A 79 -8.21 3.06 0.45
C VAL A 79 -7.26 3.74 -0.53
N THR A 80 -6.07 3.15 -0.68
CA THR A 80 -5.08 3.66 -1.63
C THR A 80 -5.59 3.61 -3.06
N GLN A 81 -5.30 4.66 -3.82
CA GLN A 81 -5.56 4.70 -5.26
C GLN A 81 -4.36 4.19 -6.08
N GLY A 82 -3.24 3.90 -5.41
CA GLY A 82 -2.00 3.42 -6.01
C GLY A 82 -1.75 1.93 -5.84
N ALA A 83 -2.76 1.11 -5.59
CA ALA A 83 -2.60 -0.33 -5.37
C ALA A 83 -1.98 -1.06 -6.57
N GLU A 84 -2.21 -0.58 -7.79
CA GLU A 84 -1.58 -1.08 -9.01
C GLU A 84 -0.06 -0.93 -8.97
N ALA A 85 0.44 0.21 -8.51
CA ALA A 85 1.87 0.46 -8.42
C ALA A 85 2.56 -0.50 -7.44
N TRP A 86 1.95 -0.77 -6.29
CA TRP A 86 2.45 -1.74 -5.33
C TRP A 86 2.45 -3.17 -5.87
N LEU A 87 1.41 -3.53 -6.61
CA LEU A 87 1.35 -4.84 -7.26
C LEU A 87 2.48 -5.00 -8.30
N ILE A 88 2.69 -3.98 -9.14
CA ILE A 88 3.78 -3.97 -10.14
C ILE A 88 5.14 -4.10 -9.45
N GLU A 89 5.38 -3.31 -8.40
CA GLU A 89 6.62 -3.36 -7.63
C GLU A 89 6.86 -4.76 -7.05
N SER A 90 5.86 -5.34 -6.39
CA SER A 90 5.94 -6.69 -5.84
C SER A 90 6.24 -7.75 -6.89
N LEU A 91 5.64 -7.65 -8.07
CA LEU A 91 5.89 -8.58 -9.18
C LEU A 91 7.30 -8.44 -9.76
N LEU A 92 7.84 -7.22 -9.81
CA LEU A 92 9.22 -6.96 -10.26
C LEU A 92 10.25 -7.51 -9.27
N GLU A 93 9.93 -7.50 -7.98
CA GLU A 93 10.80 -8.00 -6.90
C GLU A 93 10.72 -9.53 -6.72
N ALA A 94 9.83 -10.23 -7.41
CA ALA A 94 9.60 -11.68 -7.27
C ALA A 94 10.73 -12.54 -7.88
N ASN A 95 11.97 -12.30 -7.49
CA ASN A 95 13.16 -13.11 -7.79
C ASN A 95 13.29 -13.54 -9.28
N GLY A 96 12.99 -12.61 -10.19
CA GLY A 96 13.12 -12.85 -11.63
C GLY A 96 12.01 -13.69 -12.27
N TRP A 97 10.99 -14.09 -11.52
CA TRP A 97 9.87 -14.89 -12.04
C TRP A 97 9.07 -14.18 -13.13
N PHE A 98 8.94 -12.85 -13.00
CA PHE A 98 8.06 -12.08 -13.85
C PHE A 98 8.80 -11.00 -14.63
N LYS A 99 8.38 -10.79 -15.85
CA LYS A 99 8.72 -9.64 -16.66
C LYS A 99 7.45 -8.83 -16.88
N VAL A 100 7.31 -7.76 -16.09
CA VAL A 100 6.09 -6.95 -16.09
C VAL A 100 6.12 -6.00 -17.27
N LEU A 101 5.06 -6.02 -18.07
CA LEU A 101 4.86 -5.16 -19.23
C LEU A 101 3.79 -4.12 -18.93
N GLU A 102 4.05 -2.89 -19.31
CA GLU A 102 3.07 -1.81 -19.17
C GLU A 102 1.83 -2.06 -20.05
N ARG A 103 0.67 -2.11 -19.42
CA ARG A 103 -0.63 -2.30 -20.09
C ARG A 103 -1.67 -1.27 -19.65
N GLY A 104 -1.48 -0.62 -18.51
CA GLY A 104 -2.35 0.45 -18.02
C GLY A 104 -2.26 1.72 -18.88
N GLN A 105 -1.06 2.02 -19.40
CA GLN A 105 -0.79 3.21 -20.21
C GLN A 105 -0.41 2.86 -21.66
N LEU A 106 -0.96 1.79 -22.21
CA LEU A 106 -0.62 1.31 -23.55
C LEU A 106 -0.82 2.36 -24.65
N ASP A 107 -1.90 3.12 -24.57
CA ASP A 107 -2.21 4.18 -25.55
C ASP A 107 -1.14 5.28 -25.57
N SER A 108 -0.57 5.63 -24.41
CA SER A 108 0.51 6.61 -24.31
C SER A 108 1.79 6.08 -24.96
N ILE A 109 2.11 4.83 -24.74
CA ILE A 109 3.26 4.14 -25.34
C ILE A 109 3.09 4.07 -26.86
N MET A 110 1.91 3.74 -27.35
CA MET A 110 1.63 3.66 -28.79
C MET A 110 1.79 5.01 -29.48
N ARG A 111 1.30 6.08 -28.85
CA ARG A 111 1.50 7.45 -29.36
C ARG A 111 2.97 7.83 -29.42
N GLU A 112 3.73 7.57 -28.35
CA GLU A 112 5.16 7.87 -28.32
C GLU A 112 5.93 7.06 -29.37
N ARG A 113 5.61 5.79 -29.55
CA ARG A 113 6.21 4.95 -30.60
C ARG A 113 5.96 5.51 -32.00
N ALA A 114 4.75 6.06 -32.26
CA ALA A 114 4.46 6.69 -33.54
C ALA A 114 5.31 7.95 -33.76
N VAL A 115 5.51 8.78 -32.73
CA VAL A 115 6.39 9.96 -32.80
C VAL A 115 7.83 9.53 -33.09
N VAL A 116 8.36 8.54 -32.36
CA VAL A 116 9.73 8.03 -32.58
C VAL A 116 9.89 7.48 -33.99
N GLN A 117 8.92 6.73 -34.50
CA GLN A 117 8.96 6.18 -35.84
C GLN A 117 8.98 7.28 -36.90
N GLN A 118 8.11 8.27 -36.77
CA GLN A 118 8.09 9.39 -37.69
C GLN A 118 9.40 10.20 -37.64
N THR A 119 9.89 10.51 -36.43
CA THR A 119 11.15 11.25 -36.28
C THR A 119 12.33 10.52 -36.93
N ARG A 120 12.40 9.21 -36.79
CA ARG A 120 13.44 8.41 -37.44
C ARG A 120 13.31 8.43 -38.97
N GLN A 121 12.10 8.33 -39.50
CA GLN A 121 11.87 8.43 -40.95
C GLN A 121 12.28 9.77 -41.50
N ASP A 122 12.06 10.86 -40.75
CA ASP A 122 12.32 12.24 -41.23
C ASP A 122 13.83 12.62 -41.11
N PHE A 123 14.59 12.00 -40.20
CA PHE A 123 15.94 12.44 -39.85
C PHE A 123 17.03 11.35 -39.95
N THR A 124 16.70 10.14 -40.34
CA THR A 124 17.66 9.04 -40.45
C THR A 124 17.63 8.47 -41.87
N ASP A 125 18.75 8.50 -42.54
CA ASP A 125 18.93 7.95 -43.91
C ASP A 125 19.08 6.42 -43.92
N ASP A 126 19.11 5.75 -42.77
CA ASP A 126 19.36 4.31 -42.65
C ASP A 126 18.05 3.48 -42.76
N ASP A 127 18.16 2.35 -43.45
CA ASP A 127 17.09 1.36 -43.62
C ASP A 127 16.65 0.68 -42.28
N GLU A 128 17.41 0.90 -41.19
CA GLU A 128 17.11 0.41 -39.84
C GLU A 128 16.20 1.36 -39.00
N THR A 129 15.30 2.09 -39.66
CA THR A 129 14.40 3.03 -38.96
C THR A 129 13.29 2.36 -38.14
N GLY A 130 13.13 1.05 -38.29
CA GLY A 130 12.08 0.28 -37.62
C GLY A 130 12.25 0.16 -36.10
N LEU A 131 11.17 0.40 -35.34
CA LEU A 131 11.12 0.04 -33.93
C LEU A 131 10.98 -1.49 -33.78
N LYS A 132 11.68 -2.04 -32.78
CA LYS A 132 11.46 -3.46 -32.43
C LYS A 132 10.00 -3.69 -32.07
N PRO A 133 9.43 -4.86 -32.40
CA PRO A 133 8.08 -5.22 -31.98
C PRO A 133 7.95 -5.16 -30.45
N MET A 134 6.75 -4.81 -29.99
CA MET A 134 6.46 -4.83 -28.56
C MET A 134 6.40 -6.27 -28.05
N LEU A 135 6.84 -6.45 -26.83
CA LEU A 135 6.74 -7.74 -26.17
C LEU A 135 5.28 -8.11 -25.93
N PHE A 136 5.00 -9.38 -26.07
CA PHE A 136 3.69 -9.96 -25.85
C PHE A 136 3.51 -10.33 -24.38
N ALA A 137 2.44 -9.88 -23.73
CA ALA A 137 2.07 -10.33 -22.40
C ALA A 137 1.27 -11.63 -22.53
N GLY A 138 1.86 -12.76 -22.14
CA GLY A 138 1.17 -14.05 -22.14
C GLY A 138 0.04 -14.13 -21.11
N LEU A 139 0.17 -13.35 -20.05
CA LEU A 139 -0.79 -13.27 -18.94
C LEU A 139 -1.18 -11.81 -18.65
N LEU A 140 -2.44 -11.62 -18.26
CA LEU A 140 -2.92 -10.35 -17.72
C LEU A 140 -3.40 -10.54 -16.28
N VAL A 141 -2.94 -9.63 -15.41
CA VAL A 141 -3.44 -9.52 -14.04
C VAL A 141 -4.50 -8.44 -14.00
N HIS A 142 -5.72 -8.83 -13.62
CA HIS A 142 -6.86 -7.95 -13.38
C HIS A 142 -7.28 -8.04 -11.93
N GLY A 143 -7.83 -6.97 -11.39
CA GLY A 143 -8.34 -7.01 -10.03
C GLY A 143 -8.56 -5.64 -9.44
N GLY A 144 -8.57 -5.61 -8.12
CA GLY A 144 -8.73 -4.35 -7.38
C GLY A 144 -9.13 -4.58 -5.94
N ILE A 145 -9.29 -3.49 -5.23
CA ILE A 145 -9.78 -3.47 -3.87
C ILE A 145 -11.31 -3.49 -3.94
N ILE A 146 -11.94 -4.54 -3.41
CA ILE A 146 -13.39 -4.78 -3.54
C ILE A 146 -14.17 -4.50 -2.26
N SER A 147 -13.51 -4.49 -1.10
CA SER A 147 -14.12 -4.11 0.18
C SER A 147 -13.12 -3.37 1.06
N TYR A 148 -13.65 -2.46 1.85
CA TYR A 148 -12.96 -1.77 2.92
C TYR A 148 -13.90 -1.68 4.11
N ASP A 149 -13.60 -2.42 5.16
CA ASP A 149 -14.40 -2.49 6.37
C ASP A 149 -13.63 -1.84 7.52
N THR A 150 -14.26 -0.90 8.18
CA THR A 150 -13.71 -0.21 9.35
C THR A 150 -14.51 -0.59 10.59
N ASN A 151 -13.84 -1.11 11.59
CA ASN A 151 -14.45 -1.40 12.88
C ASN A 151 -13.70 -0.65 13.98
N THR A 152 -14.45 0.19 14.69
CA THR A 152 -13.93 0.92 15.85
C THR A 152 -14.36 0.18 17.11
N VAL A 153 -13.39 -0.40 17.81
CA VAL A 153 -13.61 -1.01 19.11
C VAL A 153 -13.20 -0.02 20.19
N SER A 154 -14.16 0.48 20.95
CA SER A 154 -13.91 1.32 22.10
C SER A 154 -13.83 0.43 23.34
N GLY A 155 -12.65 0.36 23.95
CA GLY A 155 -12.44 -0.23 25.26
C GLY A 155 -12.32 0.88 26.29
N GLY A 156 -13.26 0.96 27.24
CA GLY A 156 -13.17 1.87 28.38
C GLY A 156 -12.99 1.06 29.64
N VAL A 157 -11.91 1.25 30.38
CA VAL A 157 -11.89 0.87 31.79
C VAL A 157 -12.59 2.00 32.56
N GLY A 158 -13.86 1.76 32.92
CA GLY A 158 -14.72 2.75 33.54
C GLY A 158 -14.35 3.07 34.99
N ALA A 159 -13.24 3.75 35.20
CA ALA A 159 -12.93 4.39 36.45
C ALA A 159 -12.76 5.89 36.19
N ALA A 160 -13.86 6.63 36.26
CA ALA A 160 -13.80 8.09 36.28
C ALA A 160 -13.75 8.56 37.70
N TYR A 161 -12.64 9.13 38.13
CA TYR A 161 -12.52 9.82 39.42
C TYR A 161 -12.32 11.31 39.14
N LEU A 162 -13.22 12.12 39.67
CA LEU A 162 -13.24 13.60 39.50
C LEU A 162 -13.26 14.09 38.04
N GLY A 163 -13.92 13.35 37.14
CA GLY A 163 -14.05 13.76 35.74
C GLY A 163 -12.83 13.41 34.87
N ILE A 164 -11.82 12.73 35.39
CA ILE A 164 -10.67 12.22 34.64
C ILE A 164 -10.88 10.74 34.40
N GLY A 165 -11.09 10.35 33.13
CA GLY A 165 -11.20 8.97 32.67
C GLY A 165 -10.22 8.68 31.54
N ALA A 166 -9.62 7.50 31.55
CA ALA A 166 -8.83 7.03 30.39
C ALA A 166 -9.78 6.37 29.39
N HIS A 167 -9.74 6.82 28.14
CA HIS A 167 -10.48 6.26 27.03
C HIS A 167 -9.48 5.76 25.99
N GLU A 168 -9.57 4.46 25.68
CA GLU A 168 -8.77 3.86 24.63
C GLU A 168 -9.68 3.46 23.48
N GLN A 169 -9.31 3.85 22.27
CA GLN A 169 -10.08 3.57 21.07
C GLN A 169 -9.16 2.88 20.04
N HIS A 170 -9.49 1.64 19.73
CA HIS A 170 -8.78 0.89 18.68
C HIS A 170 -9.63 0.88 17.41
N ARG A 171 -8.98 1.21 16.30
CA ARG A 171 -9.59 1.10 14.98
C ARG A 171 -8.92 -0.05 14.23
N LYS A 172 -9.72 -0.95 13.68
CA LYS A 172 -9.27 -2.03 12.81
C LYS A 172 -9.87 -1.84 11.43
N ASP A 173 -8.98 -1.65 10.46
CA ASP A 173 -9.35 -1.54 9.06
C ASP A 173 -9.03 -2.87 8.36
N VAL A 174 -9.97 -3.38 7.57
CA VAL A 174 -9.83 -4.61 6.79
C VAL A 174 -10.05 -4.26 5.32
N VAL A 175 -9.09 -4.61 4.49
CA VAL A 175 -9.14 -4.39 3.05
C VAL A 175 -9.22 -5.76 2.37
N THR A 176 -10.21 -5.94 1.49
CA THR A 176 -10.33 -7.15 0.68
C THR A 176 -9.91 -6.84 -0.75
N VAL A 177 -9.00 -7.64 -1.26
CA VAL A 177 -8.44 -7.51 -2.61
C VAL A 177 -8.85 -8.72 -3.44
N SER A 178 -9.26 -8.51 -4.68
CA SER A 178 -9.52 -9.57 -5.64
C SER A 178 -8.51 -9.51 -6.78
N ILE A 179 -7.91 -10.65 -7.13
CA ILE A 179 -6.93 -10.79 -8.22
C ILE A 179 -7.37 -11.92 -9.14
N ARG A 180 -7.31 -11.69 -10.44
CA ARG A 180 -7.53 -12.69 -11.48
C ARG A 180 -6.36 -12.70 -12.45
N LEU A 181 -5.90 -13.90 -12.78
CA LEU A 181 -4.88 -14.13 -13.81
C LEU A 181 -5.53 -14.71 -15.04
N VAL A 182 -5.40 -14.03 -16.15
CA VAL A 182 -6.07 -14.36 -17.41
C VAL A 182 -5.05 -14.65 -18.50
N SER A 183 -5.20 -15.76 -19.19
CA SER A 183 -4.42 -16.08 -20.39
C SER A 183 -4.83 -15.17 -21.55
N THR A 184 -3.89 -14.49 -22.18
CA THR A 184 -4.16 -13.68 -23.38
C THR A 184 -4.38 -14.53 -24.62
N LEU A 185 -3.91 -15.77 -24.62
CA LEU A 185 -4.05 -16.69 -25.76
C LEU A 185 -5.46 -17.29 -25.84
N THR A 186 -6.03 -17.65 -24.68
CA THR A 186 -7.29 -18.40 -24.62
C THR A 186 -8.43 -17.61 -23.98
N SER A 187 -8.12 -16.46 -23.34
CA SER A 187 -9.04 -15.68 -22.48
C SER A 187 -9.55 -16.47 -21.27
N GLU A 188 -8.89 -17.57 -20.93
CA GLU A 188 -9.21 -18.38 -19.76
C GLU A 188 -8.71 -17.72 -18.48
N ILE A 189 -9.53 -17.74 -17.43
CA ILE A 189 -9.12 -17.34 -16.09
C ILE A 189 -8.39 -18.51 -15.45
N LEU A 190 -7.07 -18.39 -15.33
CA LEU A 190 -6.20 -19.43 -14.78
C LEU A 190 -6.20 -19.43 -13.25
N LEU A 191 -6.39 -18.26 -12.66
CA LEU A 191 -6.42 -18.06 -11.20
C LEU A 191 -7.41 -16.97 -10.86
N SER A 192 -8.16 -17.16 -9.79
CA SER A 192 -8.95 -16.13 -9.13
C SER A 192 -8.80 -16.29 -7.63
N SER A 193 -8.41 -15.22 -6.95
CA SER A 193 -8.22 -15.18 -5.49
C SER A 193 -8.84 -13.90 -4.92
N THR A 194 -9.33 -14.04 -3.71
CA THR A 194 -9.90 -12.93 -2.93
C THR A 194 -9.46 -13.04 -1.49
#